data_26a6fdfe666ba3b21a7daa9a8b5ca8bc
#
_entry.id   26a6fdfe666ba3b21a7daa9a8b5ca8bc
#
_cell.length_a   1.000
_cell.length_b   1.000
_cell.length_c   1.000
_cell.angle_alpha   90.00
_cell.angle_beta   90.00
_cell.angle_gamma   90.00
#
_symmetry.space_group_name_H-M   'P 1'
#
loop_
_entity.id
_entity.type
_entity.pdbx_description
1 polymer ?
#
loop_
_entity_poly.entity_id
_entity_poly.type
_entity_poly.pdbx_seq_one_letter_code
_entity_poly.pdbx_strand_id
1 'polypeptide(L)'
;MSKPRSVVITGASRGLGFASATYLYQQGWQVVAAVRSLEPAMVALRAATGASADDPRLIGVRLDLLDEASVADAAEEIVSRVGAPFAVVHNAGIAAAGTVEELPDQVWRDMFGTHLFGPVALTKRLLPSMRAVGAGRVVMISSAGGVRGMPIIAAYSAAKGAVERWAESLAAEVSPFGIGVSVLVTGVFDTDIITDAGTADYLDFEGPYGAQNATLNKRGRAAIKIANSPEKFAARLAAALEDTGP
;
A
#
# COMPACT_ATOMS: atom_id res chain seq x y z
N MET A 1 -1.04 -0.28 31.87
CA MET A 1 -0.67 -0.93 30.60
C MET A 1 -0.25 0.15 29.61
N SER A 2 0.86 0.01 28.91
CA SER A 2 1.26 0.96 27.88
C SER A 2 0.22 0.97 26.75
N LYS A 3 -0.04 2.16 26.16
CA LYS A 3 -0.94 2.27 25.00
C LYS A 3 -0.38 1.40 23.86
N PRO A 4 -1.21 0.59 23.17
CA PRO A 4 -0.73 -0.20 22.04
C PRO A 4 -0.17 0.71 20.94
N ARG A 5 0.90 0.26 20.27
CA ARG A 5 1.42 0.99 19.10
C ARG A 5 0.37 0.98 17.99
N SER A 6 0.18 2.13 17.36
CA SER A 6 -0.78 2.27 16.27
C SER A 6 -0.10 2.17 14.91
N VAL A 7 -0.76 1.52 13.96
CA VAL A 7 -0.32 1.40 12.56
C VAL A 7 -1.45 1.82 11.62
N VAL A 8 -1.13 2.73 10.71
CA VAL A 8 -2.01 3.11 9.60
C VAL A 8 -1.67 2.26 8.39
N ILE A 9 -2.65 1.56 7.82
CA ILE A 9 -2.45 0.73 6.62
C ILE A 9 -3.37 1.25 5.52
N THR A 10 -2.79 1.81 4.46
CA THR A 10 -3.56 2.23 3.29
C THR A 10 -3.95 1.03 2.44
N GLY A 11 -5.19 1.00 1.94
CA GLY A 11 -5.68 -0.12 1.12
C GLY A 11 -5.90 -1.41 1.91
N ALA A 12 -6.35 -1.30 3.16
CA ALA A 12 -6.57 -2.45 4.06
C ALA A 12 -7.85 -3.26 3.76
N SER A 13 -8.58 -2.97 2.68
CA SER A 13 -9.87 -3.63 2.38
C SER A 13 -9.73 -5.03 1.77
N ARG A 14 -8.57 -5.37 1.18
CA ARG A 14 -8.30 -6.65 0.52
C ARG A 14 -6.80 -6.95 0.39
N GLY A 15 -6.48 -8.15 -0.08
CA GLY A 15 -5.12 -8.57 -0.44
C GLY A 15 -4.11 -8.41 0.71
N LEU A 16 -2.93 -7.89 0.40
CA LEU A 16 -1.84 -7.72 1.36
C LEU A 16 -2.21 -6.80 2.53
N GLY A 17 -2.94 -5.72 2.24
CA GLY A 17 -3.37 -4.76 3.27
C GLY A 17 -4.35 -5.38 4.26
N PHE A 18 -5.31 -6.17 3.79
CA PHE A 18 -6.26 -6.88 4.63
C PHE A 18 -5.59 -7.93 5.52
N ALA A 19 -4.73 -8.77 4.92
CA ALA A 19 -3.97 -9.77 5.66
C ALA A 19 -3.07 -9.12 6.73
N SER A 20 -2.42 -8.00 6.38
CA SER A 20 -1.57 -7.25 7.32
C SER A 20 -2.36 -6.62 8.46
N ALA A 21 -3.51 -6.03 8.16
CA ALA A 21 -4.40 -5.44 9.17
C ALA A 21 -4.90 -6.50 10.16
N THR A 22 -5.35 -7.64 9.65
CA THR A 22 -5.80 -8.78 10.45
C THR A 22 -4.68 -9.33 11.33
N TYR A 23 -3.51 -9.57 10.74
CA TYR A 23 -2.35 -10.11 11.45
C TYR A 23 -1.88 -9.17 12.56
N LEU A 24 -1.67 -7.89 12.27
CA LEU A 24 -1.19 -6.91 13.24
C LEU A 24 -2.20 -6.68 14.38
N TYR A 25 -3.50 -6.66 14.08
CA TYR A 25 -4.52 -6.62 15.11
C TYR A 25 -4.42 -7.81 16.08
N GLN A 26 -4.23 -9.04 15.56
CA GLN A 26 -4.03 -10.25 16.36
C GLN A 26 -2.74 -10.20 17.20
N GLN A 27 -1.72 -9.46 16.73
CA GLN A 27 -0.48 -9.20 17.49
C GLN A 27 -0.62 -8.07 18.52
N GLY A 28 -1.82 -7.55 18.74
CA GLY A 28 -2.10 -6.52 19.75
C GLY A 28 -1.87 -5.07 19.30
N TRP A 29 -1.65 -4.83 18.01
CA TRP A 29 -1.56 -3.46 17.48
C TRP A 29 -2.94 -2.78 17.46
N GLN A 30 -2.92 -1.45 17.58
CA GLN A 30 -4.04 -0.61 17.19
C GLN A 30 -3.93 -0.36 15.68
N VAL A 31 -4.87 -0.89 14.90
CA VAL A 31 -4.87 -0.83 13.44
C VAL A 31 -5.83 0.25 12.96
N VAL A 32 -5.31 1.19 12.16
CA VAL A 32 -6.10 2.14 11.40
C VAL A 32 -6.17 1.65 9.95
N ALA A 33 -7.31 1.13 9.56
CA ALA A 33 -7.60 0.66 8.20
C ALA A 33 -8.06 1.84 7.35
N ALA A 34 -7.14 2.40 6.53
CA ALA A 34 -7.44 3.51 5.65
C ALA A 34 -7.87 2.99 4.26
N VAL A 35 -9.15 3.20 3.91
CA VAL A 35 -9.81 2.57 2.74
C VAL A 35 -10.80 3.50 2.05
N ARG A 36 -11.03 3.31 0.75
CA ARG A 36 -12.00 4.10 -0.02
C ARG A 36 -13.45 3.81 0.38
N SER A 37 -13.80 2.54 0.47
CA SER A 37 -15.14 2.07 0.83
C SER A 37 -15.11 1.55 2.27
N LEU A 38 -15.49 2.41 3.21
CA LEU A 38 -15.28 2.19 4.64
C LEU A 38 -16.12 1.01 5.18
N GLU A 39 -17.44 1.05 4.99
CA GLU A 39 -18.34 0.09 5.62
C GLU A 39 -18.06 -1.36 5.21
N PRO A 40 -17.95 -1.72 3.91
CA PRO A 40 -17.67 -3.11 3.53
C PRO A 40 -16.31 -3.60 4.05
N ALA A 41 -15.31 -2.73 4.06
CA ALA A 41 -13.98 -3.09 4.56
C ALA A 41 -14.01 -3.37 6.07
N MET A 42 -14.71 -2.55 6.84
CA MET A 42 -14.80 -2.73 8.29
C MET A 42 -15.62 -3.95 8.69
N VAL A 43 -16.68 -4.27 7.95
CA VAL A 43 -17.45 -5.52 8.14
C VAL A 43 -16.52 -6.73 7.94
N ALA A 44 -15.76 -6.77 6.84
CA ALA A 44 -14.84 -7.86 6.56
C ALA A 44 -13.71 -7.98 7.59
N LEU A 45 -13.10 -6.86 7.99
CA LEU A 45 -12.02 -6.84 8.98
C LEU A 45 -12.52 -7.29 10.37
N ARG A 46 -13.68 -6.84 10.81
CA ARG A 46 -14.28 -7.30 12.06
C ARG A 46 -14.55 -8.80 12.04
N ALA A 47 -15.10 -9.31 10.96
CA ALA A 47 -15.32 -10.74 10.80
C ALA A 47 -14.01 -11.55 10.87
N ALA A 48 -12.93 -11.06 10.27
CA ALA A 48 -11.63 -11.73 10.26
C ALA A 48 -10.86 -11.63 11.58
N THR A 49 -11.06 -10.53 12.32
CA THR A 49 -10.33 -10.27 13.57
C THR A 49 -11.09 -10.68 14.83
N GLY A 50 -12.39 -10.85 14.75
CA GLY A 50 -13.28 -11.01 15.92
C GLY A 50 -13.50 -9.71 16.71
N ALA A 51 -13.09 -8.55 16.17
CA ALA A 51 -13.27 -7.27 16.82
C ALA A 51 -14.75 -6.87 16.89
N SER A 52 -15.18 -6.35 18.04
CA SER A 52 -16.50 -5.72 18.16
C SER A 52 -16.57 -4.42 17.37
N ALA A 53 -17.79 -3.90 17.19
CA ALA A 53 -18.00 -2.63 16.48
C ALA A 53 -17.27 -1.45 17.14
N ASP A 54 -17.15 -1.50 18.47
CA ASP A 54 -16.58 -0.44 19.31
C ASP A 54 -15.14 -0.75 19.76
N ASP A 55 -14.48 -1.77 19.21
CA ASP A 55 -13.10 -2.08 19.61
C ASP A 55 -12.17 -0.92 19.23
N PRO A 56 -11.56 -0.25 20.22
CA PRO A 56 -10.70 0.91 19.98
C PRO A 56 -9.39 0.56 19.25
N ARG A 57 -9.08 -0.73 19.09
CA ARG A 57 -7.90 -1.18 18.38
C ARG A 57 -8.12 -1.40 16.88
N LEU A 58 -9.36 -1.37 16.40
CA LEU A 58 -9.66 -1.50 14.96
C LEU A 58 -10.47 -0.29 14.49
N ILE A 59 -9.79 0.64 13.86
CA ILE A 59 -10.33 1.93 13.44
C ILE A 59 -10.38 1.97 11.92
N GLY A 60 -11.53 2.30 11.36
CA GLY A 60 -11.68 2.57 9.94
C GLY A 60 -11.58 4.07 9.67
N VAL A 61 -10.86 4.45 8.63
CA VAL A 61 -10.76 5.83 8.12
C VAL A 61 -10.98 5.82 6.61
N ARG A 62 -11.84 6.73 6.11
CA ARG A 62 -12.03 6.87 4.68
C ARG A 62 -10.82 7.57 4.06
N LEU A 63 -10.23 6.97 3.02
CA LEU A 63 -9.09 7.52 2.31
C LEU A 63 -9.16 7.17 0.82
N ASP A 64 -9.22 8.19 -0.02
CA ASP A 64 -8.93 8.11 -1.44
C ASP A 64 -7.64 8.87 -1.74
N LEU A 65 -6.60 8.17 -2.19
CA LEU A 65 -5.29 8.76 -2.47
C LEU A 65 -5.26 9.65 -3.72
N LEU A 66 -6.30 9.58 -4.56
CA LEU A 66 -6.45 10.45 -5.73
C LEU A 66 -7.18 11.77 -5.41
N ASP A 67 -7.76 11.86 -4.21
CA ASP A 67 -8.50 13.04 -3.75
C ASP A 67 -7.73 13.73 -2.62
N GLU A 68 -7.23 14.93 -2.90
CA GLU A 68 -6.43 15.70 -1.94
C GLU A 68 -7.22 16.08 -0.68
N ALA A 69 -8.51 16.37 -0.81
CA ALA A 69 -9.37 16.66 0.33
C ALA A 69 -9.55 15.40 1.20
N SER A 70 -9.81 14.26 0.59
CA SER A 70 -9.89 12.98 1.31
C SER A 70 -8.59 12.64 2.05
N VAL A 71 -7.42 12.93 1.47
CA VAL A 71 -6.13 12.72 2.14
C VAL A 71 -5.97 13.67 3.33
N ALA A 72 -6.41 14.91 3.22
CA ALA A 72 -6.34 15.88 4.32
C ALA A 72 -7.25 15.45 5.49
N ASP A 73 -8.51 15.16 5.21
CA ASP A 73 -9.51 14.73 6.19
C ASP A 73 -9.07 13.43 6.90
N ALA A 74 -8.56 12.47 6.12
CA ALA A 74 -8.05 11.21 6.68
C ALA A 74 -6.87 11.44 7.63
N ALA A 75 -5.94 12.31 7.29
CA ALA A 75 -4.80 12.60 8.16
C ALA A 75 -5.23 13.27 9.47
N GLU A 76 -6.17 14.21 9.42
CA GLU A 76 -6.74 14.86 10.60
C GLU A 76 -7.50 13.85 11.47
N GLU A 77 -8.33 12.99 10.88
CA GLU A 77 -9.04 11.95 11.60
C GLU A 77 -8.06 10.97 12.26
N ILE A 78 -7.02 10.51 11.57
CA ILE A 78 -5.99 9.63 12.12
C ILE A 78 -5.36 10.26 13.36
N VAL A 79 -4.87 11.50 13.24
CA VAL A 79 -4.22 12.20 14.37
C VAL A 79 -5.19 12.42 15.52
N SER A 80 -6.44 12.76 15.25
CA SER A 80 -7.48 12.90 16.27
C SER A 80 -7.75 11.59 17.04
N ARG A 81 -7.78 10.46 16.33
CA ARG A 81 -8.14 9.14 16.91
C ARG A 81 -6.99 8.48 17.67
N VAL A 82 -5.77 8.51 17.10
CA VAL A 82 -4.64 7.74 17.64
C VAL A 82 -3.48 8.61 18.12
N GLY A 83 -3.51 9.91 17.85
CA GLY A 83 -2.37 10.81 18.05
C GLY A 83 -1.33 10.59 16.94
N ALA A 84 -0.05 10.68 17.29
CA ALA A 84 1.01 10.31 16.37
C ALA A 84 0.95 8.79 16.10
N PRO A 85 0.68 8.33 14.87
CA PRO A 85 0.79 6.91 14.59
C PRO A 85 2.25 6.45 14.72
N PHE A 86 2.45 5.28 15.31
CA PHE A 86 3.80 4.71 15.35
C PHE A 86 4.27 4.29 13.95
N ALA A 87 3.35 3.77 13.12
CA ALA A 87 3.71 3.36 11.77
C ALA A 87 2.68 3.79 10.73
N VAL A 88 3.18 4.09 9.52
CA VAL A 88 2.38 4.31 8.32
C VAL A 88 2.85 3.34 7.24
N VAL A 89 1.95 2.48 6.76
CA VAL A 89 2.20 1.49 5.71
C VAL A 89 1.49 1.93 4.44
N HIS A 90 2.26 2.38 3.46
CA HIS A 90 1.77 2.72 2.12
C HIS A 90 1.65 1.44 1.30
N ASN A 91 0.51 0.75 1.47
CA ASN A 91 0.20 -0.51 0.81
C ASN A 91 -0.80 -0.34 -0.34
N ALA A 92 -1.68 0.66 -0.30
CA ALA A 92 -2.66 0.89 -1.36
C ALA A 92 -1.99 0.94 -2.74
N GLY A 93 -2.61 0.30 -3.70
CA GLY A 93 -2.08 0.26 -5.06
C GLY A 93 -3.13 -0.17 -6.07
N ILE A 94 -2.86 0.17 -7.31
CA ILE A 94 -3.57 -0.26 -8.50
C ILE A 94 -2.57 -0.87 -9.49
N ALA A 95 -3.05 -1.66 -10.43
CA ALA A 95 -2.25 -2.16 -11.53
C ALA A 95 -3.03 -1.99 -12.83
N ALA A 96 -2.30 -1.76 -13.92
CA ALA A 96 -2.83 -1.79 -15.27
C ALA A 96 -1.76 -2.36 -16.19
N ALA A 97 -2.18 -3.19 -17.13
CA ALA A 97 -1.33 -3.79 -18.15
C ALA A 97 -1.71 -3.23 -19.53
N GLY A 98 -0.73 -2.74 -20.24
CA GLY A 98 -0.78 -2.23 -21.59
C GLY A 98 0.58 -1.70 -21.97
N THR A 99 0.89 -1.66 -23.26
CA THR A 99 2.12 -1.01 -23.73
C THR A 99 2.04 0.51 -23.53
N VAL A 100 3.13 1.21 -23.72
CA VAL A 100 3.17 2.68 -23.58
C VAL A 100 2.18 3.37 -24.53
N GLU A 101 1.99 2.81 -25.73
CA GLU A 101 1.04 3.34 -26.71
C GLU A 101 -0.42 3.02 -26.39
N GLU A 102 -0.68 1.88 -25.74
CA GLU A 102 -2.03 1.40 -25.45
C GLU A 102 -2.62 2.03 -24.17
N LEU A 103 -1.76 2.37 -23.20
CA LEU A 103 -2.24 2.91 -21.92
C LEU A 103 -2.69 4.38 -22.04
N PRO A 104 -3.95 4.70 -21.72
CA PRO A 104 -4.41 6.07 -21.66
C PRO A 104 -3.62 6.93 -20.65
N ASP A 105 -3.42 8.20 -20.96
CA ASP A 105 -2.75 9.16 -20.08
C ASP A 105 -3.34 9.19 -18.66
N GLN A 106 -4.66 9.02 -18.53
CA GLN A 106 -5.31 9.01 -17.22
C GLN A 106 -4.84 7.86 -16.35
N VAL A 107 -4.59 6.68 -16.95
CA VAL A 107 -4.07 5.52 -16.21
C VAL A 107 -2.66 5.80 -15.66
N TRP A 108 -1.83 6.51 -16.43
CA TRP A 108 -0.52 6.96 -15.94
C TRP A 108 -0.68 7.93 -14.75
N ARG A 109 -1.59 8.91 -14.85
CA ARG A 109 -1.84 9.87 -13.75
C ARG A 109 -2.34 9.16 -12.51
N ASP A 110 -3.30 8.24 -12.64
CA ASP A 110 -3.87 7.48 -11.52
C ASP A 110 -2.82 6.57 -10.87
N MET A 111 -1.94 5.98 -11.69
CA MET A 111 -0.83 5.15 -11.21
C MET A 111 0.12 5.97 -10.31
N PHE A 112 0.57 7.13 -10.78
CA PHE A 112 1.42 8.02 -9.98
C PHE A 112 0.66 8.67 -8.82
N GLY A 113 -0.60 9.02 -9.01
CA GLY A 113 -1.47 9.54 -7.96
C GLY A 113 -1.57 8.56 -6.78
N THR A 114 -1.94 7.31 -7.08
CA THR A 114 -2.16 6.28 -6.06
C THR A 114 -0.87 5.80 -5.40
N HIS A 115 0.21 5.61 -6.18
CA HIS A 115 1.44 5.02 -5.65
C HIS A 115 2.42 6.04 -5.07
N LEU A 116 2.42 7.29 -5.56
CA LEU A 116 3.40 8.29 -5.16
C LEU A 116 2.76 9.53 -4.54
N PHE A 117 1.94 10.29 -5.29
CA PHE A 117 1.52 11.62 -4.84
C PHE A 117 0.60 11.57 -3.62
N GLY A 118 -0.38 10.67 -3.59
CA GLY A 118 -1.26 10.48 -2.44
C GLY A 118 -0.49 10.02 -1.18
N PRO A 119 0.36 8.99 -1.25
CA PRO A 119 1.26 8.60 -0.16
C PRO A 119 2.16 9.72 0.34
N VAL A 120 2.76 10.52 -0.56
CA VAL A 120 3.55 11.71 -0.18
C VAL A 120 2.69 12.72 0.57
N ALA A 121 1.49 13.02 0.06
CA ALA A 121 0.56 13.96 0.67
C ALA A 121 0.12 13.51 2.07
N LEU A 122 -0.18 12.23 2.26
CA LEU A 122 -0.53 11.66 3.57
C LEU A 122 0.66 11.71 4.53
N THR A 123 1.85 11.29 4.07
CA THR A 123 3.08 11.33 4.88
C THR A 123 3.39 12.73 5.36
N LYS A 124 3.34 13.73 4.48
CA LYS A 124 3.57 15.14 4.84
C LYS A 124 2.68 15.61 5.99
N ARG A 125 1.44 15.12 6.06
CA ARG A 125 0.48 15.51 7.10
C ARG A 125 0.67 14.75 8.43
N LEU A 126 1.18 13.51 8.38
CA LEU A 126 1.39 12.69 9.58
C LEU A 126 2.77 12.90 10.21
N LEU A 127 3.80 13.20 9.42
CA LEU A 127 5.18 13.38 9.89
C LEU A 127 5.35 14.39 11.03
N PRO A 128 4.67 15.55 11.06
CA PRO A 128 4.85 16.49 12.18
C PRO A 128 4.54 15.87 13.54
N SER A 129 3.47 15.07 13.64
CA SER A 129 3.10 14.40 14.88
C SER A 129 4.08 13.27 15.25
N MET A 130 4.54 12.48 14.26
CA MET A 130 5.53 11.43 14.46
C MET A 130 6.88 12.03 14.91
N ARG A 131 7.32 13.11 14.27
CA ARG A 131 8.55 13.84 14.62
C ARG A 131 8.49 14.41 16.04
N ALA A 132 7.35 14.93 16.47
CA ALA A 132 7.18 15.45 17.82
C ALA A 132 7.35 14.37 18.91
N VAL A 133 7.00 13.12 18.59
CA VAL A 133 7.21 11.95 19.48
C VAL A 133 8.65 11.44 19.41
N GLY A 134 9.37 11.68 18.32
CA GLY A 134 10.75 11.24 18.13
C GLY A 134 10.89 9.74 17.88
N ALA A 135 9.84 9.10 17.35
CA ALA A 135 9.84 7.68 17.04
C ALA A 135 8.80 7.36 15.97
N GLY A 136 9.08 6.41 15.10
CA GLY A 136 8.09 5.93 14.13
C GLY A 136 8.67 5.12 13.01
N ARG A 137 7.77 4.62 12.13
CA ARG A 137 8.10 3.85 10.93
C ARG A 137 7.25 4.29 9.75
N VAL A 138 7.87 4.45 8.60
CA VAL A 138 7.18 4.58 7.31
C VAL A 138 7.58 3.40 6.45
N VAL A 139 6.61 2.61 6.02
CA VAL A 139 6.85 1.42 5.21
C VAL A 139 6.19 1.58 3.86
N MET A 140 6.98 1.45 2.81
CA MET A 140 6.51 1.49 1.42
C MET A 140 6.45 0.07 0.85
N ILE A 141 5.33 -0.28 0.23
CA ILE A 141 5.22 -1.55 -0.48
C ILE A 141 5.57 -1.32 -1.95
N SER A 142 6.76 -1.76 -2.32
CA SER A 142 7.24 -1.78 -3.70
C SER A 142 7.07 -3.15 -4.34
N SER A 143 7.66 -3.34 -5.49
CA SER A 143 7.55 -4.54 -6.31
C SER A 143 8.85 -4.80 -7.05
N ALA A 144 9.09 -6.03 -7.45
CA ALA A 144 10.16 -6.35 -8.42
C ALA A 144 10.07 -5.48 -9.70
N GLY A 145 8.86 -5.03 -10.05
CA GLY A 145 8.63 -4.06 -11.13
C GLY A 145 9.19 -2.67 -10.86
N GLY A 146 9.39 -2.28 -9.59
CA GLY A 146 10.04 -1.01 -9.22
C GLY A 146 11.56 -1.07 -9.35
N VAL A 147 12.15 -2.24 -9.05
CA VAL A 147 13.60 -2.47 -9.19
C VAL A 147 14.00 -2.57 -10.65
N ARG A 148 13.16 -3.17 -11.48
CA ARG A 148 13.42 -3.35 -12.91
C ARG A 148 12.15 -3.14 -13.72
N GLY A 149 12.23 -2.25 -14.75
CA GLY A 149 11.13 -2.06 -15.70
C GLY A 149 10.78 -3.34 -16.44
N MET A 150 9.50 -3.61 -16.59
CA MET A 150 8.95 -4.77 -17.30
C MET A 150 8.02 -4.31 -18.41
N PRO A 151 8.00 -4.99 -19.57
CA PRO A 151 7.07 -4.66 -20.65
C PRO A 151 5.63 -4.83 -20.17
N ILE A 152 4.71 -4.11 -20.81
CA ILE A 152 3.26 -4.01 -20.55
C ILE A 152 2.84 -3.46 -19.17
N ILE A 153 3.77 -3.17 -18.27
CA ILE A 153 3.49 -2.53 -16.98
C ILE A 153 4.39 -1.31 -16.73
N ALA A 154 4.71 -0.57 -17.79
CA ALA A 154 5.64 0.55 -17.72
C ALA A 154 5.21 1.62 -16.71
N ALA A 155 3.94 2.01 -16.69
CA ALA A 155 3.40 3.00 -15.75
C ALA A 155 3.54 2.53 -14.29
N TYR A 156 3.22 1.25 -14.02
CA TYR A 156 3.40 0.64 -12.71
C TYR A 156 4.87 0.59 -12.29
N SER A 157 5.76 0.14 -13.19
CA SER A 157 7.20 0.06 -12.92
C SER A 157 7.79 1.43 -12.63
N ALA A 158 7.43 2.45 -13.40
CA ALA A 158 7.88 3.82 -13.20
C ALA A 158 7.39 4.38 -11.84
N ALA A 159 6.13 4.17 -11.50
CA ALA A 159 5.56 4.62 -10.23
C ALA A 159 6.22 3.93 -9.04
N LYS A 160 6.45 2.61 -9.09
CA LYS A 160 7.13 1.87 -8.02
C LYS A 160 8.61 2.23 -7.88
N GLY A 161 9.32 2.46 -9.00
CA GLY A 161 10.69 2.98 -8.97
C GLY A 161 10.76 4.38 -8.33
N ALA A 162 9.79 5.25 -8.63
CA ALA A 162 9.69 6.56 -7.98
C ALA A 162 9.45 6.45 -6.47
N VAL A 163 8.63 5.51 -6.02
CA VAL A 163 8.41 5.24 -4.58
C VAL A 163 9.70 4.85 -3.89
N GLU A 164 10.52 4.00 -4.50
CA GLU A 164 11.80 3.58 -3.92
C GLU A 164 12.78 4.76 -3.76
N ARG A 165 12.92 5.60 -4.79
CA ARG A 165 13.78 6.81 -4.70
C ARG A 165 13.24 7.82 -3.68
N TRP A 166 11.93 7.99 -3.59
CA TRP A 166 11.33 8.80 -2.55
C TRP A 166 11.62 8.25 -1.14
N ALA A 167 11.48 6.95 -0.94
CA ALA A 167 11.76 6.30 0.35
C ALA A 167 13.20 6.50 0.80
N GLU A 168 14.18 6.37 -0.11
CA GLU A 168 15.60 6.60 0.19
C GLU A 168 15.86 8.04 0.63
N SER A 169 15.29 9.03 -0.07
CA SER A 169 15.42 10.43 0.31
C SER A 169 14.77 10.69 1.66
N LEU A 170 13.52 10.20 1.85
CA LEU A 170 12.79 10.37 3.10
C LEU A 170 13.55 9.76 4.29
N ALA A 171 14.18 8.59 4.11
CA ALA A 171 14.96 7.94 5.16
C ALA A 171 16.06 8.85 5.72
N ALA A 172 16.80 9.51 4.83
CA ALA A 172 17.85 10.46 5.23
C ALA A 172 17.27 11.69 5.95
N GLU A 173 16.10 12.18 5.50
CA GLU A 173 15.46 13.36 6.07
C GLU A 173 14.90 13.13 7.47
N VAL A 174 14.34 11.92 7.75
CA VAL A 174 13.60 11.66 8.99
C VAL A 174 14.36 10.84 10.03
N SER A 175 15.50 10.23 9.66
CA SER A 175 16.33 9.47 10.59
C SER A 175 16.82 10.27 11.80
N PRO A 176 17.17 11.59 11.69
CA PRO A 176 17.54 12.38 12.85
C PRO A 176 16.42 12.56 13.89
N PHE A 177 15.18 12.26 13.50
CA PHE A 177 13.98 12.32 14.36
C PHE A 177 13.55 10.96 14.89
N GLY A 178 14.38 9.92 14.77
CA GLY A 178 14.06 8.58 15.24
C GLY A 178 12.96 7.86 14.39
N ILE A 179 12.70 8.33 13.18
CA ILE A 179 11.74 7.73 12.27
C ILE A 179 12.50 6.90 11.23
N GLY A 180 12.23 5.59 11.19
CA GLY A 180 12.82 4.70 10.19
C GLY A 180 11.92 4.60 8.95
N VAL A 181 12.55 4.41 7.79
CA VAL A 181 11.84 4.17 6.52
C VAL A 181 12.30 2.85 5.93
N SER A 182 11.35 2.02 5.52
CA SER A 182 11.64 0.71 4.92
C SER A 182 10.87 0.54 3.62
N VAL A 183 11.51 -0.12 2.64
CA VAL A 183 10.87 -0.54 1.39
C VAL A 183 10.78 -2.05 1.36
N LEU A 184 9.56 -2.58 1.31
CA LEU A 184 9.33 -4.00 1.09
C LEU A 184 9.12 -4.27 -0.39
N VAL A 185 10.15 -4.80 -1.04
CA VAL A 185 10.07 -5.21 -2.45
C VAL A 185 9.35 -6.54 -2.54
N THR A 186 8.15 -6.54 -3.12
CA THR A 186 7.32 -7.73 -3.25
C THR A 186 7.51 -8.43 -4.59
N GLY A 187 7.46 -9.76 -4.55
CA GLY A 187 7.23 -10.60 -5.73
C GLY A 187 5.73 -10.76 -6.00
N VAL A 188 5.33 -11.91 -6.55
CA VAL A 188 3.93 -12.24 -6.81
C VAL A 188 3.29 -12.84 -5.56
N PHE A 189 2.19 -12.24 -5.13
CA PHE A 189 1.33 -12.74 -4.07
C PHE A 189 -0.05 -13.06 -4.62
N ASP A 190 -0.72 -14.01 -4.00
CA ASP A 190 -2.09 -14.42 -4.35
C ASP A 190 -3.07 -13.32 -3.88
N THR A 191 -3.29 -12.37 -4.75
CA THR A 191 -4.18 -11.23 -4.54
C THR A 191 -4.86 -10.86 -5.85
N ASP A 192 -6.02 -10.23 -5.77
CA ASP A 192 -6.81 -9.83 -6.93
C ASP A 192 -6.16 -8.74 -7.80
N ILE A 193 -5.06 -8.12 -7.37
CA ILE A 193 -4.46 -6.97 -8.06
C ILE A 193 -4.04 -7.28 -9.52
N ILE A 194 -3.72 -8.53 -9.82
CA ILE A 194 -3.33 -8.97 -11.18
C ILE A 194 -4.54 -9.51 -11.96
N THR A 195 -5.55 -10.02 -11.25
CA THR A 195 -6.74 -10.64 -11.84
C THR A 195 -7.95 -9.73 -11.86
N ASP A 196 -7.86 -8.57 -11.21
CA ASP A 196 -8.94 -7.59 -11.17
C ASP A 196 -9.42 -7.23 -12.58
N ALA A 197 -10.71 -7.11 -12.71
CA ALA A 197 -11.31 -6.46 -13.86
C ALA A 197 -10.69 -5.08 -14.04
N GLY A 198 -10.17 -4.79 -15.24
CA GLY A 198 -9.51 -3.54 -15.57
C GLY A 198 -7.99 -3.64 -15.67
N THR A 199 -7.31 -4.59 -15.01
CA THR A 199 -5.85 -4.66 -15.11
C THR A 199 -5.36 -4.98 -16.52
N ALA A 200 -6.09 -5.82 -17.28
CA ALA A 200 -5.74 -6.24 -18.64
C ALA A 200 -6.60 -5.57 -19.73
N ASP A 201 -7.45 -4.61 -19.38
CA ASP A 201 -8.42 -4.00 -20.30
C ASP A 201 -7.77 -3.19 -21.42
N TYR A 202 -6.50 -2.82 -21.26
CA TYR A 202 -5.75 -2.03 -22.22
C TYR A 202 -4.85 -2.86 -23.14
N LEU A 203 -4.89 -4.20 -23.04
CA LEU A 203 -4.11 -5.08 -23.92
C LEU A 203 -4.86 -5.32 -25.23
N ASP A 204 -4.41 -4.72 -26.32
CA ASP A 204 -4.88 -5.04 -27.65
C ASP A 204 -4.17 -6.30 -28.17
N PHE A 205 -4.93 -7.39 -28.32
CA PHE A 205 -4.40 -8.68 -28.82
C PHE A 205 -4.38 -8.79 -30.34
N GLU A 206 -5.03 -7.87 -31.06
CA GLU A 206 -5.11 -7.85 -32.52
C GLU A 206 -4.23 -6.75 -33.14
N GLY A 207 -3.75 -5.80 -32.32
CA GLY A 207 -2.92 -4.69 -32.72
C GLY A 207 -1.44 -5.04 -32.91
N PRO A 208 -0.60 -4.03 -33.14
CA PRO A 208 0.84 -4.20 -33.39
C PRO A 208 1.59 -4.97 -32.30
N TYR A 209 1.12 -4.90 -31.05
CA TYR A 209 1.71 -5.58 -29.89
C TYR A 209 1.01 -6.89 -29.53
N GLY A 210 0.03 -7.36 -30.31
CA GLY A 210 -0.86 -8.47 -29.95
C GLY A 210 -0.14 -9.76 -29.56
N ALA A 211 0.86 -10.19 -30.32
CA ALA A 211 1.66 -11.39 -30.00
C ALA A 211 2.45 -11.24 -28.69
N GLN A 212 3.00 -10.05 -28.43
CA GLN A 212 3.72 -9.74 -27.19
C GLN A 212 2.76 -9.69 -26.01
N ASN A 213 1.62 -9.01 -26.15
CA ASN A 213 0.57 -8.91 -25.14
C ASN A 213 0.06 -10.30 -24.72
N ALA A 214 -0.24 -11.17 -25.68
CA ALA A 214 -0.67 -12.54 -25.43
C ALA A 214 0.38 -13.34 -24.64
N THR A 215 1.64 -13.26 -25.04
CA THR A 215 2.75 -13.97 -24.38
C THR A 215 2.94 -13.49 -22.94
N LEU A 216 2.97 -12.18 -22.71
CA LEU A 216 3.22 -11.58 -21.39
C LEU A 216 2.02 -11.76 -20.46
N ASN A 217 0.79 -11.63 -20.96
CA ASN A 217 -0.43 -11.92 -20.19
C ASN A 217 -0.46 -13.38 -19.72
N LYS A 218 -0.13 -14.33 -20.61
CA LYS A 218 -0.01 -15.76 -20.25
C LYS A 218 1.03 -15.98 -19.14
N ARG A 219 2.19 -15.32 -19.22
CA ARG A 219 3.24 -15.41 -18.18
C ARG A 219 2.78 -14.82 -16.84
N GLY A 220 2.12 -13.65 -16.86
CA GLY A 220 1.56 -13.03 -15.66
C GLY A 220 0.55 -13.94 -14.97
N ARG A 221 -0.39 -14.51 -15.70
CA ARG A 221 -1.36 -15.49 -15.16
C ARG A 221 -0.70 -16.76 -14.64
N ALA A 222 0.38 -17.24 -15.27
CA ALA A 222 1.12 -18.41 -14.78
C ALA A 222 1.86 -18.13 -13.47
N ALA A 223 2.35 -16.92 -13.27
CA ALA A 223 3.04 -16.52 -12.04
C ALA A 223 2.11 -16.54 -10.80
N ILE A 224 0.81 -16.30 -10.98
CA ILE A 224 -0.18 -16.36 -9.89
C ILE A 224 -0.26 -17.78 -9.30
N LYS A 225 -0.08 -18.82 -10.11
CA LYS A 225 -0.16 -20.21 -9.65
C LYS A 225 0.92 -20.62 -8.65
N ILE A 226 2.02 -19.85 -8.60
CA ILE A 226 3.15 -20.07 -7.68
C ILE A 226 3.31 -18.89 -6.71
N ALA A 227 2.28 -18.07 -6.59
CA ALA A 227 2.28 -16.91 -5.72
C ALA A 227 2.36 -17.28 -4.24
N ASN A 228 3.01 -16.44 -3.45
CA ASN A 228 3.00 -16.59 -2.00
C ASN A 228 1.67 -16.13 -1.42
N SER A 229 1.31 -16.68 -0.26
CA SER A 229 0.11 -16.25 0.45
C SER A 229 0.28 -14.87 1.09
N PRO A 230 -0.79 -14.05 1.19
CA PRO A 230 -0.76 -12.74 1.84
C PRO A 230 -0.32 -12.78 3.31
N GLU A 231 -0.55 -13.89 4.03
CA GLU A 231 -0.17 -14.06 5.43
C GLU A 231 1.36 -14.07 5.61
N LYS A 232 2.09 -14.66 4.65
CA LYS A 232 3.57 -14.61 4.65
C LYS A 232 4.08 -13.18 4.53
N PHE A 233 3.40 -12.36 3.74
CA PHE A 233 3.72 -10.94 3.65
C PHE A 233 3.43 -10.21 4.96
N ALA A 234 2.26 -10.44 5.56
CA ALA A 234 1.85 -9.81 6.82
C ALA A 234 2.87 -10.07 7.94
N ALA A 235 3.38 -11.30 8.06
CA ALA A 235 4.43 -11.63 9.03
C ALA A 235 5.75 -10.89 8.75
N ARG A 236 6.14 -10.70 7.47
CA ARG A 236 7.33 -9.93 7.10
C ARG A 236 7.16 -8.43 7.36
N LEU A 237 5.97 -7.91 7.09
CA LEU A 237 5.64 -6.52 7.43
C LEU A 237 5.74 -6.29 8.95
N ALA A 238 5.17 -7.20 9.75
CA ALA A 238 5.27 -7.11 11.21
C ALA A 238 6.75 -7.08 11.67
N ALA A 239 7.60 -7.94 11.11
CA ALA A 239 9.03 -7.93 11.42
C ALA A 239 9.70 -6.59 11.04
N ALA A 240 9.35 -6.01 9.88
CA ALA A 240 9.88 -4.70 9.46
C ALA A 240 9.41 -3.55 10.36
N LEU A 241 8.24 -3.66 10.98
CA LEU A 241 7.74 -2.67 11.96
C LEU A 241 8.45 -2.77 13.31
N GLU A 242 8.98 -3.93 13.65
CA GLU A 242 9.75 -4.17 14.89
C GLU A 242 11.25 -3.89 14.73
N ASP A 243 11.73 -3.77 13.50
CA ASP A 243 13.13 -3.49 13.23
C ASP A 243 13.51 -2.12 13.81
N THR A 244 14.56 -2.08 14.63
CA THR A 244 15.07 -0.87 15.26
C THR A 244 16.23 -0.25 14.49
N GLY A 245 16.63 -0.83 13.38
CA GLY A 245 17.64 -0.29 12.47
C GLY A 245 17.19 1.04 11.85
N PRO A 246 18.17 1.84 11.43
CA PRO A 246 17.92 3.13 10.75
C PRO A 246 17.22 2.95 9.40
#